data_44158a9fa6e4dea6d7ba7c9ae838916c
#
_entry.id   44158a9fa6e4dea6d7ba7c9ae838916c
#
_cell.length_a   1.000
_cell.length_b   1.000
_cell.length_c   1.000
_cell.angle_alpha   90.00
_cell.angle_beta   90.00
_cell.angle_gamma   90.00
#
_symmetry.space_group_name_H-M   'P 1'
#
loop_
_entity.id
_entity.type
_entity.pdbx_description
1 polymer ?
#
loop_
_entity_poly.entity_id
_entity_poly.type
_entity_poly.pdbx_seq_one_letter_code
_entity_poly.pdbx_strand_id
1 'polypeptide(L)'
;MNLILQVVVAVGIFLIAVALGNTLDYWNRKLYARMQSRFGPLLVMYAGFRKVLGPSRILQPLYDVAKLWGKRTIIPGSSRKNLFKVSPVVALLAVSVAILMTPVCDLTILGGLSWALIGLSYLIMTVSLFWIIGGAASSSPWGAIGARREAELFLGCEIPLITSLFSAAILARSLSFCDILNFQRGFLPIILLNPFAAFAMFFAVLGKLHLKPFDIPDAEVEIVAGPFTEYSGKLLSVIYFTRMLLFYLLSTVFVDAFLSGGLFFKGILYPLNILVFLGLCFLFVFLLSTVHAAMPRYRIDQAFKFYLKYIWPVAFAGLTLSVILVSTGVV
;
A
#
# COMPACT_ATOMS: atom_id res chain seq x y z
N MET A 1 -11.73 27.40 -3.78
CA MET A 1 -11.11 27.21 -2.44
C MET A 1 -9.77 27.94 -2.45
N ASN A 2 -9.49 28.79 -1.46
CA ASN A 2 -8.22 29.54 -1.43
C ASN A 2 -7.02 28.59 -1.41
N LEU A 3 -5.94 28.92 -2.14
CA LEU A 3 -4.72 28.10 -2.23
C LEU A 3 -4.17 27.72 -0.85
N ILE A 4 -4.23 28.65 0.10
CA ILE A 4 -3.79 28.40 1.49
C ILE A 4 -4.61 27.28 2.14
N LEU A 5 -5.94 27.28 1.96
CA LEU A 5 -6.82 26.26 2.51
C LEU A 5 -6.54 24.88 1.89
N GLN A 6 -6.27 24.82 0.59
CA GLN A 6 -5.89 23.57 -0.10
C GLN A 6 -4.58 23.00 0.46
N VAL A 7 -3.58 23.84 0.69
CA VAL A 7 -2.30 23.42 1.27
C VAL A 7 -2.50 22.91 2.70
N VAL A 8 -3.28 23.59 3.52
CA VAL A 8 -3.58 23.15 4.90
C VAL A 8 -4.27 21.79 4.91
N VAL A 9 -5.28 21.61 4.03
CA VAL A 9 -5.98 20.32 3.91
C VAL A 9 -5.03 19.21 3.42
N ALA A 10 -4.15 19.51 2.44
CA ALA A 10 -3.16 18.55 1.96
C ALA A 10 -2.21 18.08 3.07
N VAL A 11 -1.69 19.01 3.85
CA VAL A 11 -0.83 18.71 5.00
C VAL A 11 -1.59 17.89 6.05
N GLY A 12 -2.86 18.24 6.31
CA GLY A 12 -3.73 17.50 7.23
C GLY A 12 -3.94 16.06 6.80
N ILE A 13 -4.29 15.82 5.53
CA ILE A 13 -4.46 14.46 4.96
C ILE A 13 -3.15 13.67 5.06
N PHE A 14 -2.01 14.30 4.74
CA PHE A 14 -0.72 13.63 4.83
C PHE A 14 -0.36 13.26 6.28
N LEU A 15 -0.61 14.12 7.26
CA LEU A 15 -0.39 13.81 8.68
C LEU A 15 -1.28 12.67 9.16
N ILE A 16 -2.55 12.64 8.74
CA ILE A 16 -3.47 11.54 9.00
C ILE A 16 -2.92 10.23 8.39
N ALA A 17 -2.45 10.29 7.14
CA ALA A 17 -1.86 9.14 6.47
C ALA A 17 -0.62 8.60 7.20
N VAL A 18 0.25 9.47 7.71
CA VAL A 18 1.41 9.07 8.52
C VAL A 18 0.96 8.41 9.84
N ALA A 19 -0.01 8.99 10.53
CA ALA A 19 -0.52 8.45 11.78
C ALA A 19 -1.20 7.09 11.59
N LEU A 20 -2.07 6.96 10.58
CA LEU A 20 -2.75 5.72 10.24
C LEU A 20 -1.78 4.67 9.68
N GLY A 21 -0.87 5.05 8.80
CA GLY A 21 0.16 4.15 8.26
C GLY A 21 1.01 3.54 9.36
N ASN A 22 1.43 4.35 10.34
CA ASN A 22 2.15 3.87 11.51
C ASN A 22 1.31 2.88 12.35
N THR A 23 0.03 3.18 12.58
CA THR A 23 -0.83 2.30 13.38
C THR A 23 -1.17 0.99 12.67
N LEU A 24 -1.41 1.03 11.35
CA LEU A 24 -1.68 -0.15 10.53
C LEU A 24 -0.45 -1.06 10.40
N ASP A 25 0.75 -0.49 10.16
CA ASP A 25 1.99 -1.28 10.12
C ASP A 25 2.32 -1.90 11.49
N TYR A 26 2.15 -1.14 12.59
CA TYR A 26 2.26 -1.69 13.94
C TYR A 26 1.25 -2.84 14.17
N TRP A 27 0.01 -2.66 13.73
CA TRP A 27 -1.05 -3.66 13.89
C TRP A 27 -0.73 -4.94 13.13
N ASN A 28 -0.27 -4.83 11.87
CA ASN A 28 0.21 -5.96 11.08
C ASN A 28 1.34 -6.72 11.80
N ARG A 29 2.38 -6.02 12.24
CA ARG A 29 3.51 -6.62 12.98
C ARG A 29 3.06 -7.31 14.27
N LYS A 30 2.11 -6.72 14.99
CA LYS A 30 1.59 -7.28 16.24
C LYS A 30 0.74 -8.53 16.00
N LEU A 31 -0.16 -8.49 15.02
CA LEU A 31 -1.01 -9.63 14.66
C LEU A 31 -0.16 -10.81 14.19
N TYR A 32 0.74 -10.56 13.24
CA TYR A 32 1.66 -11.57 12.73
C TYR A 32 2.46 -12.25 13.85
N ALA A 33 3.02 -11.46 14.77
CA ALA A 33 3.76 -12.00 15.90
C ALA A 33 2.87 -12.84 16.85
N ARG A 34 1.64 -12.39 17.13
CA ARG A 34 0.69 -13.12 17.98
C ARG A 34 0.26 -14.44 17.38
N MET A 35 -0.01 -14.48 16.08
CA MET A 35 -0.36 -15.72 15.37
C MET A 35 0.80 -16.73 15.36
N GLN A 36 2.05 -16.25 15.47
CA GLN A 36 3.23 -17.10 15.59
C GLN A 36 3.66 -17.36 17.04
N SER A 37 2.82 -17.06 18.03
CA SER A 37 3.12 -17.20 19.46
C SER A 37 4.35 -16.40 19.91
N ARG A 38 4.63 -15.25 19.28
CA ARG A 38 5.71 -14.31 19.61
C ARG A 38 5.15 -13.03 20.27
N PHE A 39 5.99 -12.34 21.04
CA PHE A 39 5.58 -11.13 21.76
C PHE A 39 5.33 -9.89 20.88
N GLY A 40 5.76 -9.88 19.62
CA GLY A 40 5.61 -8.74 18.72
C GLY A 40 6.60 -7.60 19.01
N PRO A 41 6.32 -6.37 18.51
CA PRO A 41 7.22 -5.25 18.65
C PRO A 41 7.55 -4.97 20.12
N LEU A 42 8.81 -5.16 20.49
CA LEU A 42 9.35 -4.87 21.82
C LEU A 42 9.89 -3.44 21.81
N LEU A 43 9.76 -2.78 22.96
CA LEU A 43 10.39 -1.48 23.22
C LEU A 43 11.91 -1.66 23.26
N VAL A 44 12.59 -1.39 22.15
CA VAL A 44 14.03 -1.10 22.20
C VAL A 44 14.17 0.37 22.60
N MET A 45 14.40 0.61 23.88
CA MET A 45 14.53 1.94 24.42
C MET A 45 15.92 2.52 24.12
N TYR A 46 15.98 3.49 23.23
CA TYR A 46 17.08 4.47 23.25
C TYR A 46 16.81 5.46 24.39
N ALA A 47 17.74 5.55 25.33
CA ALA A 47 17.60 6.28 26.58
C ALA A 47 17.17 7.77 26.45
N GLY A 48 17.43 8.41 25.30
CA GLY A 48 17.02 9.79 25.02
C GLY A 48 15.56 9.95 24.58
N PHE A 49 15.02 9.04 23.77
CA PHE A 49 13.65 9.12 23.26
C PHE A 49 12.58 8.77 24.29
N ARG A 50 12.92 7.98 25.30
CA ARG A 50 12.01 7.62 26.40
C ARG A 50 11.50 8.84 27.16
N LYS A 51 12.34 9.89 27.32
CA LYS A 51 11.97 11.12 28.04
C LYS A 51 11.00 12.01 27.28
N VAL A 52 10.98 11.94 25.93
CA VAL A 52 10.20 12.84 25.07
C VAL A 52 8.86 12.24 24.64
N LEU A 53 8.82 10.96 24.25
CA LEU A 53 7.65 10.34 23.63
C LEU A 53 7.02 9.21 24.47
N GLY A 54 7.60 8.86 25.61
CA GLY A 54 7.08 7.79 26.47
C GLY A 54 7.23 6.38 25.88
N PRO A 55 6.79 5.34 26.61
CA PRO A 55 6.94 3.94 26.20
C PRO A 55 5.81 3.47 25.30
N SER A 56 5.52 4.13 24.17
CA SER A 56 4.45 3.66 23.28
C SER A 56 5.01 2.68 22.25
N ARG A 57 4.53 1.42 22.32
CA ARG A 57 4.85 0.38 21.32
C ARG A 57 4.25 0.69 19.94
N ILE A 58 3.20 1.49 19.91
CA ILE A 58 2.47 1.85 18.68
C ILE A 58 3.33 2.68 17.73
N LEU A 59 4.23 3.51 18.26
CA LEU A 59 5.12 4.36 17.45
C LEU A 59 6.39 3.64 16.98
N GLN A 60 6.50 2.31 17.14
CA GLN A 60 7.69 1.56 16.76
C GLN A 60 8.10 1.76 15.28
N PRO A 61 7.21 1.74 14.28
CA PRO A 61 7.62 1.99 12.90
C PRO A 61 8.25 3.38 12.70
N LEU A 62 7.70 4.41 13.34
CA LEU A 62 8.28 5.76 13.28
C LEU A 62 9.63 5.85 14.01
N TYR A 63 9.81 5.11 15.11
CA TYR A 63 11.12 5.04 15.78
C TYR A 63 12.17 4.37 14.89
N ASP A 64 11.82 3.34 14.15
CA ASP A 64 12.71 2.68 13.20
C ASP A 64 13.17 3.68 12.12
N VAL A 65 12.24 4.48 11.58
CA VAL A 65 12.53 5.54 10.60
C VAL A 65 13.45 6.63 11.23
N ALA A 66 13.11 7.12 12.42
CA ALA A 66 13.89 8.17 13.12
C ALA A 66 15.31 7.69 13.47
N LYS A 67 15.44 6.44 13.92
CA LYS A 67 16.74 5.82 14.22
C LYS A 67 17.64 5.75 12.98
N LEU A 68 17.07 5.35 11.84
CA LEU A 68 17.81 5.27 10.59
C LEU A 68 18.18 6.65 10.07
N TRP A 69 17.34 7.66 10.28
CA TRP A 69 17.62 9.05 9.88
C TRP A 69 18.86 9.63 10.57
N GLY A 70 19.09 9.25 11.82
CA GLY A 70 20.30 9.66 12.58
C GLY A 70 21.59 8.93 12.17
N LYS A 71 21.51 7.85 11.39
CA LYS A 71 22.70 7.10 10.96
C LYS A 71 23.37 7.72 9.73
N ARG A 72 24.69 7.49 9.61
CA ARG A 72 25.44 7.88 8.41
C ARG A 72 24.96 7.11 7.19
N THR A 73 24.82 7.79 6.06
CA THR A 73 24.50 7.18 4.77
C THR A 73 25.80 6.76 4.09
N ILE A 74 25.94 5.48 3.84
CA ILE A 74 27.08 4.91 3.11
C ILE A 74 26.58 4.61 1.70
N ILE A 75 27.32 5.04 0.68
CA ILE A 75 27.01 4.82 -0.72
C ILE A 75 28.15 4.00 -1.31
N PRO A 76 27.85 2.82 -1.89
CA PRO A 76 28.88 1.99 -2.52
C PRO A 76 29.62 2.76 -3.63
N GLY A 77 30.94 2.62 -3.68
CA GLY A 77 31.77 3.33 -4.66
C GLY A 77 31.47 2.96 -6.10
N SER A 78 31.08 1.69 -6.33
CA SER A 78 30.72 1.11 -7.63
C SER A 78 29.30 1.47 -8.09
N SER A 79 28.44 2.01 -7.20
CA SER A 79 27.06 2.32 -7.51
C SER A 79 26.90 3.49 -8.48
N ARG A 80 25.81 3.48 -9.25
CA ARG A 80 25.33 4.64 -10.02
C ARG A 80 24.73 5.67 -9.06
N LYS A 81 25.58 6.50 -8.44
CA LYS A 81 25.26 7.37 -7.28
C LYS A 81 23.99 8.21 -7.45
N ASN A 82 23.73 8.76 -8.64
CA ASN A 82 22.56 9.61 -8.87
C ASN A 82 21.27 8.78 -8.84
N LEU A 83 21.19 7.69 -9.58
CA LEU A 83 20.02 6.81 -9.59
C LEU A 83 19.77 6.18 -8.23
N PHE A 84 20.84 5.75 -7.56
CA PHE A 84 20.77 5.15 -6.22
C PHE A 84 20.19 6.12 -5.17
N LYS A 85 20.55 7.43 -5.22
CA LYS A 85 20.00 8.43 -4.30
C LYS A 85 18.59 8.87 -4.66
N VAL A 86 18.29 9.05 -5.95
CA VAL A 86 17.02 9.58 -6.43
C VAL A 86 15.89 8.55 -6.29
N SER A 87 16.20 7.28 -6.46
CA SER A 87 15.22 6.20 -6.46
C SER A 87 14.31 6.19 -5.21
N PRO A 88 14.80 6.16 -3.96
CA PRO A 88 13.93 6.17 -2.77
C PRO A 88 13.10 7.46 -2.65
N VAL A 89 13.69 8.59 -3.07
CA VAL A 89 13.02 9.90 -2.98
C VAL A 89 11.84 9.97 -3.94
N VAL A 90 12.00 9.51 -5.19
CA VAL A 90 10.90 9.48 -6.16
C VAL A 90 9.79 8.51 -5.72
N ALA A 91 10.16 7.35 -5.16
CA ALA A 91 9.18 6.42 -4.62
C ALA A 91 8.36 7.06 -3.47
N LEU A 92 9.01 7.82 -2.58
CA LEU A 92 8.33 8.56 -1.51
C LEU A 92 7.40 9.65 -2.07
N LEU A 93 7.87 10.43 -3.05
CA LEU A 93 7.05 11.46 -3.67
C LEU A 93 5.83 10.86 -4.38
N ALA A 94 6.00 9.74 -5.09
CA ALA A 94 4.90 9.04 -5.76
C ALA A 94 3.81 8.62 -4.76
N VAL A 95 4.18 7.97 -3.64
CA VAL A 95 3.22 7.59 -2.60
C VAL A 95 2.56 8.83 -1.97
N SER A 96 3.33 9.89 -1.71
CA SER A 96 2.81 11.12 -1.10
C SER A 96 1.75 11.80 -1.97
N VAL A 97 1.96 11.85 -3.29
CA VAL A 97 0.97 12.37 -4.24
C VAL A 97 -0.23 11.42 -4.36
N ALA A 98 0.02 10.11 -4.39
CA ALA A 98 -1.04 9.11 -4.45
C ALA A 98 -2.01 9.19 -3.25
N ILE A 99 -1.50 9.48 -2.06
CA ILE A 99 -2.31 9.70 -0.85
C ILE A 99 -3.29 10.88 -1.01
N LEU A 100 -2.90 11.94 -1.71
CA LEU A 100 -3.78 13.08 -1.96
C LEU A 100 -4.90 12.77 -2.98
N MET A 101 -4.78 11.68 -3.74
CA MET A 101 -5.82 11.20 -4.66
C MET A 101 -6.83 10.28 -3.98
N THR A 102 -6.48 9.64 -2.85
CA THR A 102 -7.41 8.81 -2.10
C THR A 102 -8.26 9.64 -1.15
N PRO A 103 -9.58 9.48 -1.15
CA PRO A 103 -10.44 10.15 -0.19
C PRO A 103 -10.28 9.53 1.21
N VAL A 104 -10.35 10.36 2.23
CA VAL A 104 -10.48 9.93 3.61
C VAL A 104 -11.85 10.42 4.09
N CYS A 105 -12.83 9.54 4.14
CA CYS A 105 -14.21 9.91 4.54
C CYS A 105 -14.73 11.19 3.85
N ASP A 106 -14.66 11.30 2.54
CA ASP A 106 -14.99 12.47 1.70
C ASP A 106 -13.96 13.61 1.65
N LEU A 107 -12.99 13.63 2.54
CA LEU A 107 -11.91 14.62 2.46
C LEU A 107 -10.91 14.18 1.40
N THR A 108 -10.90 14.87 0.29
CA THR A 108 -9.91 14.64 -0.78
C THR A 108 -9.59 15.97 -1.48
N ILE A 109 -8.40 16.05 -2.05
CA ILE A 109 -7.97 17.19 -2.85
C ILE A 109 -7.98 16.84 -4.33
N LEU A 110 -7.42 15.69 -4.67
CA LEU A 110 -7.24 15.27 -6.06
C LEU A 110 -8.15 14.09 -6.46
N GLY A 111 -8.86 13.46 -5.52
CA GLY A 111 -9.72 12.31 -5.78
C GLY A 111 -10.97 12.63 -6.62
N GLY A 112 -11.38 13.88 -6.69
CA GLY A 112 -12.47 14.36 -7.55
C GLY A 112 -12.08 14.60 -9.02
N LEU A 113 -10.80 14.46 -9.39
CA LEU A 113 -10.37 14.61 -10.78
C LEU A 113 -10.89 13.44 -11.63
N SER A 114 -11.31 13.74 -12.86
CA SER A 114 -11.84 12.74 -13.80
C SER A 114 -10.84 11.65 -14.20
N TRP A 115 -9.57 11.81 -13.91
CA TRP A 115 -8.48 10.86 -14.17
C TRP A 115 -7.79 10.36 -12.89
N ALA A 116 -8.37 10.62 -11.70
CA ALA A 116 -7.75 10.32 -10.41
C ALA A 116 -7.35 8.84 -10.27
N LEU A 117 -8.19 7.92 -10.69
CA LEU A 117 -7.92 6.48 -10.62
C LEU A 117 -6.75 6.04 -11.51
N ILE A 118 -6.68 6.61 -12.73
CA ILE A 118 -5.56 6.35 -13.65
C ILE A 118 -4.27 6.90 -13.03
N GLY A 119 -4.30 8.16 -12.56
CA GLY A 119 -3.15 8.78 -11.91
C GLY A 119 -2.64 7.98 -10.70
N LEU A 120 -3.57 7.51 -9.86
CA LEU A 120 -3.26 6.68 -8.71
C LEU A 120 -2.56 5.38 -9.11
N SER A 121 -3.10 4.66 -10.12
CA SER A 121 -2.52 3.38 -10.56
C SER A 121 -1.08 3.58 -11.05
N TYR A 122 -0.81 4.61 -11.86
CA TYR A 122 0.55 4.95 -12.29
C TYR A 122 1.49 5.33 -11.15
N LEU A 123 1.01 6.06 -10.15
CA LEU A 123 1.81 6.42 -8.99
C LEU A 123 2.18 5.20 -8.13
N ILE A 124 1.25 4.26 -7.96
CA ILE A 124 1.53 2.99 -7.28
C ILE A 124 2.55 2.16 -8.06
N MET A 125 2.43 2.08 -9.39
CA MET A 125 3.43 1.44 -10.26
C MET A 125 4.82 2.06 -10.09
N THR A 126 4.89 3.37 -10.06
CA THR A 126 6.15 4.13 -9.96
C THR A 126 6.95 3.74 -8.72
N VAL A 127 6.31 3.42 -7.61
CA VAL A 127 7.00 2.99 -6.38
C VAL A 127 7.85 1.75 -6.63
N SER A 128 7.27 0.66 -7.14
CA SER A 128 8.02 -0.58 -7.41
C SER A 128 9.05 -0.40 -8.52
N LEU A 129 8.72 0.37 -9.57
CA LEU A 129 9.70 0.67 -10.63
C LEU A 129 10.96 1.33 -10.06
N PHE A 130 10.80 2.31 -9.16
CA PHE A 130 11.95 2.97 -8.56
C PHE A 130 12.66 2.08 -7.54
N TRP A 131 12.00 1.14 -6.87
CA TRP A 131 12.68 0.14 -6.06
C TRP A 131 13.53 -0.81 -6.91
N ILE A 132 13.04 -1.24 -8.07
CA ILE A 132 13.79 -2.05 -9.05
C ILE A 132 15.01 -1.27 -9.55
N ILE A 133 14.83 -0.01 -9.97
CA ILE A 133 15.91 0.85 -10.44
C ILE A 133 16.96 1.07 -9.35
N GLY A 134 16.52 1.31 -8.11
CA GLY A 134 17.40 1.51 -6.97
C GLY A 134 18.24 0.28 -6.64
N GLY A 135 17.65 -0.90 -6.62
CA GLY A 135 18.35 -2.16 -6.44
C GLY A 135 19.35 -2.45 -7.55
N ALA A 136 18.97 -2.23 -8.81
CA ALA A 136 19.87 -2.39 -9.96
C ALA A 136 21.02 -1.35 -9.96
N ALA A 137 20.76 -0.13 -9.48
CA ALA A 137 21.78 0.94 -9.40
C ALA A 137 22.81 0.72 -8.28
N SER A 138 22.58 -0.19 -7.35
CA SER A 138 23.49 -0.50 -6.25
C SER A 138 24.80 -1.15 -6.70
N SER A 139 24.83 -1.74 -7.89
CA SER A 139 25.96 -2.52 -8.44
C SER A 139 26.39 -3.69 -7.55
N SER A 140 25.51 -4.14 -6.66
CA SER A 140 25.67 -5.32 -5.81
C SER A 140 25.02 -6.53 -6.45
N PRO A 141 25.63 -7.73 -6.41
CA PRO A 141 24.99 -8.96 -6.89
C PRO A 141 23.64 -9.23 -6.20
N TRP A 142 23.57 -9.02 -4.89
CA TRP A 142 22.36 -9.20 -4.09
C TRP A 142 21.27 -8.20 -4.47
N GLY A 143 21.64 -6.92 -4.66
CA GLY A 143 20.72 -5.89 -5.12
C GLY A 143 20.18 -6.17 -6.51
N ALA A 144 21.01 -6.67 -7.44
CA ALA A 144 20.60 -7.02 -8.79
C ALA A 144 19.63 -8.22 -8.81
N ILE A 145 19.92 -9.28 -8.02
CA ILE A 145 19.03 -10.45 -7.89
C ILE A 145 17.69 -10.01 -7.27
N GLY A 146 17.73 -9.20 -6.21
CA GLY A 146 16.53 -8.67 -5.57
C GLY A 146 15.70 -7.80 -6.51
N ALA A 147 16.33 -6.92 -7.27
CA ALA A 147 15.65 -6.08 -8.27
C ALA A 147 14.98 -6.91 -9.37
N ARG A 148 15.61 -8.01 -9.83
CA ARG A 148 15.00 -8.93 -10.78
C ARG A 148 13.78 -9.63 -10.19
N ARG A 149 13.87 -10.11 -8.94
CA ARG A 149 12.74 -10.74 -8.24
C ARG A 149 11.58 -9.76 -8.03
N GLU A 150 11.89 -8.50 -7.72
CA GLU A 150 10.89 -7.43 -7.63
C GLU A 150 10.21 -7.19 -8.98
N ALA A 151 10.97 -7.17 -10.08
CA ALA A 151 10.41 -6.97 -11.42
C ALA A 151 9.45 -8.10 -11.83
N GLU A 152 9.78 -9.35 -11.51
CA GLU A 152 8.92 -10.50 -11.80
C GLU A 152 7.63 -10.45 -10.95
N LEU A 153 7.74 -10.13 -9.66
CA LEU A 153 6.58 -9.96 -8.78
C LEU A 153 5.71 -8.76 -9.21
N PHE A 154 6.34 -7.66 -9.57
CA PHE A 154 5.68 -6.46 -10.09
C PHE A 154 4.80 -6.79 -11.30
N LEU A 155 5.32 -7.48 -12.30
CA LEU A 155 4.53 -7.91 -13.46
C LEU A 155 3.34 -8.80 -13.05
N GLY A 156 3.53 -9.66 -12.07
CA GLY A 156 2.47 -10.54 -11.57
C GLY A 156 1.34 -9.79 -10.89
N CYS A 157 1.64 -8.88 -9.96
CA CYS A 157 0.65 -8.24 -9.10
C CYS A 157 0.02 -6.97 -9.67
N GLU A 158 0.69 -6.27 -10.60
CA GLU A 158 0.21 -4.98 -11.13
C GLU A 158 -1.02 -5.13 -12.01
N ILE A 159 -1.06 -6.15 -12.87
CA ILE A 159 -2.20 -6.38 -13.76
C ILE A 159 -3.50 -6.63 -12.98
N PRO A 160 -3.54 -7.53 -11.97
CA PRO A 160 -4.74 -7.69 -11.15
C PRO A 160 -5.12 -6.43 -10.37
N LEU A 161 -4.14 -5.65 -9.90
CA LEU A 161 -4.40 -4.40 -9.19
C LEU A 161 -5.13 -3.41 -10.10
N ILE A 162 -4.59 -3.16 -11.27
CA ILE A 162 -5.15 -2.21 -12.24
C ILE A 162 -6.53 -2.69 -12.72
N THR A 163 -6.66 -3.94 -13.14
CA THR A 163 -7.94 -4.49 -13.64
C THR A 163 -9.03 -4.48 -12.59
N SER A 164 -8.70 -4.73 -11.32
CA SER A 164 -9.66 -4.65 -10.21
C SER A 164 -10.13 -3.22 -9.96
N LEU A 165 -9.22 -2.23 -10.01
CA LEU A 165 -9.59 -0.81 -9.89
C LEU A 165 -10.47 -0.35 -11.05
N PHE A 166 -10.14 -0.73 -12.29
CA PHE A 166 -10.96 -0.40 -13.46
C PHE A 166 -12.33 -1.10 -13.41
N SER A 167 -12.42 -2.29 -12.84
CA SER A 167 -13.69 -2.96 -12.60
C SER A 167 -14.63 -2.13 -11.70
N ALA A 168 -14.09 -1.51 -10.63
CA ALA A 168 -14.85 -0.61 -9.77
C ALA A 168 -15.26 0.69 -10.51
N ALA A 169 -14.36 1.23 -11.34
CA ALA A 169 -14.64 2.41 -12.16
C ALA A 169 -15.73 2.18 -13.21
N ILE A 170 -15.76 1.00 -13.84
CA ILE A 170 -16.80 0.63 -14.81
C ILE A 170 -18.18 0.61 -14.16
N LEU A 171 -18.29 0.03 -12.96
CA LEU A 171 -19.57 0.00 -12.22
C LEU A 171 -20.03 1.42 -11.85
N ALA A 172 -19.12 2.29 -11.45
CA ALA A 172 -19.44 3.69 -11.16
C ALA A 172 -19.56 4.58 -12.40
N ARG A 173 -19.24 4.09 -13.60
CA ARG A 173 -19.19 4.84 -14.87
C ARG A 173 -18.31 6.10 -14.80
N SER A 174 -17.33 6.13 -13.91
CA SER A 174 -16.42 7.26 -13.69
C SER A 174 -15.06 6.79 -13.23
N LEU A 175 -14.01 7.56 -13.59
CA LEU A 175 -12.64 7.34 -13.14
C LEU A 175 -12.27 8.21 -11.92
N SER A 176 -13.26 8.93 -11.35
CA SER A 176 -13.12 9.71 -10.13
C SER A 176 -13.40 8.85 -8.89
N PHE A 177 -12.56 8.92 -7.87
CA PHE A 177 -12.81 8.23 -6.60
C PHE A 177 -14.07 8.76 -5.90
N CYS A 178 -14.35 10.05 -6.00
CA CYS A 178 -15.55 10.65 -5.40
C CYS A 178 -16.81 10.04 -5.99
N ASP A 179 -16.84 9.81 -7.30
CA ASP A 179 -18.01 9.20 -7.96
C ASP A 179 -18.17 7.74 -7.63
N ILE A 180 -17.05 6.99 -7.50
CA ILE A 180 -17.07 5.60 -7.05
C ILE A 180 -17.66 5.49 -5.63
N LEU A 181 -17.29 6.39 -4.72
CA LEU A 181 -17.86 6.44 -3.37
C LEU A 181 -19.34 6.83 -3.38
N ASN A 182 -19.72 7.83 -4.18
CA ASN A 182 -21.12 8.27 -4.31
C ASN A 182 -22.01 7.16 -4.89
N PHE A 183 -21.50 6.43 -5.86
CA PHE A 183 -22.19 5.25 -6.41
C PHE A 183 -22.46 4.20 -5.31
N GLN A 184 -21.46 3.86 -4.52
CA GLN A 184 -21.62 2.89 -3.43
C GLN A 184 -22.55 3.37 -2.31
N ARG A 185 -22.63 4.69 -2.05
CA ARG A 185 -23.57 5.28 -1.09
C ARG A 185 -25.03 5.16 -1.53
N GLY A 186 -25.28 5.19 -2.82
CA GLY A 186 -26.63 5.12 -3.41
C GLY A 186 -27.11 3.69 -3.60
N PHE A 187 -26.20 2.70 -3.59
CA PHE A 187 -26.51 1.32 -3.93
C PHE A 187 -25.93 0.36 -2.90
N LEU A 188 -25.10 -0.58 -3.32
CA LEU A 188 -24.45 -1.58 -2.47
C LEU A 188 -22.93 -1.44 -2.55
N PRO A 189 -22.16 -1.86 -1.52
CA PRO A 189 -20.71 -1.94 -1.63
C PRO A 189 -20.29 -2.81 -2.82
N ILE A 190 -19.30 -2.36 -3.58
CA ILE A 190 -18.85 -3.04 -4.81
C ILE A 190 -18.36 -4.47 -4.52
N ILE A 191 -17.88 -4.75 -3.32
CA ILE A 191 -17.48 -6.11 -2.94
C ILE A 191 -18.62 -7.13 -3.07
N LEU A 192 -19.88 -6.73 -2.85
CA LEU A 192 -21.05 -7.60 -3.00
C LEU A 192 -21.46 -7.75 -4.47
N LEU A 193 -21.28 -6.71 -5.27
CA LEU A 193 -21.58 -6.73 -6.71
C LEU A 193 -20.53 -7.50 -7.50
N ASN A 194 -19.27 -7.34 -7.11
CA ASN A 194 -18.13 -7.94 -7.80
C ASN A 194 -17.08 -8.49 -6.83
N PRO A 195 -17.32 -9.65 -6.23
CA PRO A 195 -16.38 -10.29 -5.32
C PRO A 195 -15.09 -10.75 -6.01
N PHE A 196 -15.13 -11.04 -7.32
CA PHE A 196 -13.95 -11.48 -8.07
C PHE A 196 -12.90 -10.38 -8.16
N ALA A 197 -13.32 -9.14 -8.45
CA ALA A 197 -12.42 -8.00 -8.49
C ALA A 197 -11.83 -7.69 -7.09
N ALA A 198 -12.64 -7.75 -6.04
CA ALA A 198 -12.17 -7.55 -4.67
C ALA A 198 -11.15 -8.63 -4.25
N PHE A 199 -11.39 -9.90 -4.60
CA PHE A 199 -10.47 -11.01 -4.34
C PHE A 199 -9.14 -10.82 -5.09
N ALA A 200 -9.19 -10.46 -6.37
CA ALA A 200 -7.99 -10.20 -7.15
C ALA A 200 -7.18 -9.02 -6.58
N MET A 201 -7.85 -7.94 -6.18
CA MET A 201 -7.22 -6.78 -5.52
C MET A 201 -6.55 -7.17 -4.21
N PHE A 202 -7.19 -8.02 -3.39
CA PHE A 202 -6.62 -8.50 -2.13
C PHE A 202 -5.27 -9.19 -2.34
N PHE A 203 -5.16 -10.11 -3.31
CA PHE A 203 -3.90 -10.77 -3.63
C PHE A 203 -2.89 -9.84 -4.28
N ALA A 204 -3.33 -8.89 -5.10
CA ALA A 204 -2.45 -7.87 -5.67
C ALA A 204 -1.80 -7.01 -4.58
N VAL A 205 -2.57 -6.62 -3.55
CA VAL A 205 -2.06 -5.87 -2.39
C VAL A 205 -1.04 -6.70 -1.58
N LEU A 206 -1.29 -8.00 -1.37
CA LEU A 206 -0.32 -8.89 -0.70
C LEU A 206 1.03 -8.89 -1.42
N GLY A 207 1.03 -9.00 -2.76
CA GLY A 207 2.25 -8.95 -3.55
C GLY A 207 2.94 -7.59 -3.49
N LYS A 208 2.17 -6.52 -3.60
CA LYS A 208 2.70 -5.15 -3.58
C LYS A 208 3.32 -4.73 -2.24
N LEU A 209 2.81 -5.28 -1.13
CA LEU A 209 3.34 -5.05 0.21
C LEU A 209 4.44 -6.04 0.62
N HIS A 210 4.85 -6.93 -0.28
CA HIS A 210 5.82 -8.00 0.00
C HIS A 210 5.45 -8.84 1.24
N LEU A 211 4.16 -9.13 1.41
CA LEU A 211 3.69 -9.99 2.48
C LEU A 211 3.72 -11.45 2.03
N LYS A 212 4.03 -12.38 2.94
CA LYS A 212 3.96 -13.80 2.62
C LYS A 212 2.55 -14.16 2.14
N PRO A 213 2.46 -14.98 1.10
CA PRO A 213 3.47 -15.83 0.47
C PRO A 213 4.39 -15.14 -0.56
N PHE A 214 4.24 -13.83 -0.83
CA PHE A 214 4.93 -13.08 -1.89
C PHE A 214 6.12 -12.24 -1.40
N ASP A 215 6.62 -12.51 -0.19
CA ASP A 215 7.83 -11.90 0.39
C ASP A 215 9.11 -12.45 -0.29
N ILE A 216 9.21 -12.25 -1.61
CA ILE A 216 10.25 -12.83 -2.47
C ILE A 216 11.41 -11.86 -2.69
N PRO A 217 11.15 -10.56 -2.96
CA PRO A 217 12.22 -9.59 -3.15
C PRO A 217 13.05 -9.34 -1.89
N ASP A 218 12.41 -9.43 -0.71
CA ASP A 218 12.99 -9.14 0.60
C ASP A 218 13.40 -10.40 1.37
N ALA A 219 13.65 -11.52 0.69
CA ALA A 219 13.94 -12.81 1.29
C ALA A 219 15.26 -12.79 2.11
N GLU A 220 15.20 -12.37 3.39
CA GLU A 220 16.37 -12.20 4.26
C GLU A 220 17.25 -13.45 4.34
N VAL A 221 16.64 -14.65 4.30
CA VAL A 221 17.37 -15.94 4.40
C VAL A 221 18.11 -16.28 3.10
N GLU A 222 17.66 -15.75 1.94
CA GLU A 222 18.21 -16.10 0.62
C GLU A 222 19.13 -15.02 0.06
N ILE A 223 18.71 -13.76 0.15
CA ILE A 223 19.36 -12.62 -0.53
C ILE A 223 19.54 -11.40 0.39
N VAL A 224 19.66 -11.62 1.68
CA VAL A 224 19.86 -10.62 2.75
C VAL A 224 18.67 -9.65 2.83
N ALA A 225 18.68 -8.54 2.10
CA ALA A 225 17.59 -7.55 2.02
C ALA A 225 17.22 -7.19 0.58
N GLY A 226 17.58 -8.07 -0.37
CA GLY A 226 17.24 -7.92 -1.77
C GLY A 226 17.65 -6.56 -2.38
N PRO A 227 16.70 -5.82 -2.99
CA PRO A 227 16.98 -4.53 -3.62
C PRO A 227 17.53 -3.48 -2.63
N PHE A 228 17.29 -3.67 -1.34
CA PHE A 228 17.62 -2.70 -0.30
C PHE A 228 18.90 -3.01 0.47
N THR A 229 19.62 -4.07 0.12
CA THR A 229 20.81 -4.57 0.83
C THR A 229 21.89 -3.51 1.02
N GLU A 230 22.14 -2.69 -0.01
CA GLU A 230 23.17 -1.65 0.02
C GLU A 230 22.69 -0.30 0.56
N TYR A 231 21.38 -0.16 0.79
CA TYR A 231 20.84 1.07 1.36
C TYR A 231 21.11 1.16 2.86
N SER A 232 21.55 2.34 3.31
CA SER A 232 21.87 2.61 4.71
C SER A 232 21.47 4.02 5.12
N GLY A 233 21.38 4.26 6.43
CA GLY A 233 21.12 5.58 7.00
C GLY A 233 19.85 6.24 6.46
N LYS A 234 19.96 7.49 6.01
CA LYS A 234 18.80 8.29 5.58
C LYS A 234 18.06 7.71 4.39
N LEU A 235 18.76 7.11 3.41
CA LEU A 235 18.11 6.51 2.23
C LEU A 235 17.27 5.29 2.61
N LEU A 236 17.76 4.45 3.50
CA LEU A 236 17.00 3.32 4.03
C LEU A 236 15.80 3.80 4.86
N SER A 237 15.96 4.87 5.63
CA SER A 237 14.86 5.50 6.37
C SER A 237 13.73 5.94 5.45
N VAL A 238 14.04 6.54 4.30
CA VAL A 238 13.05 6.93 3.29
C VAL A 238 12.31 5.72 2.73
N ILE A 239 12.99 4.60 2.49
CA ILE A 239 12.37 3.35 2.00
C ILE A 239 11.37 2.80 3.04
N TYR A 240 11.76 2.70 4.32
CA TYR A 240 10.86 2.23 5.39
C TYR A 240 9.66 3.17 5.56
N PHE A 241 9.88 4.48 5.48
CA PHE A 241 8.79 5.45 5.53
C PHE A 241 7.83 5.30 4.33
N THR A 242 8.37 5.11 3.13
CA THR A 242 7.57 4.84 1.91
C THR A 242 6.74 3.56 2.06
N ARG A 243 7.31 2.48 2.63
CA ARG A 243 6.58 1.23 2.89
C ARG A 243 5.42 1.43 3.86
N MET A 244 5.64 2.17 4.93
CA MET A 244 4.60 2.49 5.91
C MET A 244 3.45 3.28 5.26
N LEU A 245 3.76 4.28 4.42
CA LEU A 245 2.77 5.04 3.68
C LEU A 245 2.06 4.22 2.58
N LEU A 246 2.78 3.33 1.91
CA LEU A 246 2.21 2.42 0.92
C LEU A 246 1.23 1.43 1.57
N PHE A 247 1.54 0.97 2.77
CA PHE A 247 0.65 0.11 3.55
C PHE A 247 -0.69 0.81 3.84
N TYR A 248 -0.64 2.07 4.27
CA TYR A 248 -1.83 2.91 4.41
C TYR A 248 -2.57 3.09 3.08
N LEU A 249 -1.86 3.52 2.03
CA LEU A 249 -2.43 3.81 0.73
C LEU A 249 -3.21 2.63 0.15
N LEU A 250 -2.62 1.44 0.13
CA LEU A 250 -3.26 0.25 -0.43
C LEU A 250 -4.44 -0.23 0.42
N SER A 251 -4.36 -0.05 1.74
CA SER A 251 -5.49 -0.36 2.64
C SER A 251 -6.66 0.59 2.40
N THR A 252 -6.42 1.87 2.27
CA THR A 252 -7.48 2.86 1.99
C THR A 252 -8.06 2.68 0.60
N VAL A 253 -7.22 2.47 -0.43
CA VAL A 253 -7.70 2.21 -1.80
C VAL A 253 -8.62 1.00 -1.86
N PHE A 254 -8.30 -0.08 -1.14
CA PHE A 254 -9.19 -1.24 -1.07
C PHE A 254 -10.53 -0.91 -0.41
N VAL A 255 -10.50 -0.20 0.73
CA VAL A 255 -11.72 0.17 1.47
C VAL A 255 -12.58 1.14 0.65
N ASP A 256 -11.96 2.10 -0.02
CA ASP A 256 -12.67 3.10 -0.84
C ASP A 256 -13.26 2.47 -2.11
N ALA A 257 -12.50 1.62 -2.79
CA ALA A 257 -12.94 1.03 -4.05
C ALA A 257 -14.01 -0.06 -3.86
N PHE A 258 -13.98 -0.82 -2.75
CA PHE A 258 -14.82 -2.01 -2.60
C PHE A 258 -15.78 -1.97 -1.40
N LEU A 259 -15.49 -1.18 -0.36
CA LEU A 259 -16.21 -1.14 0.92
C LEU A 259 -16.82 0.22 1.23
N SER A 260 -17.17 1.00 0.20
CA SER A 260 -17.85 2.31 0.31
C SER A 260 -17.06 3.37 1.12
N GLY A 261 -15.75 3.21 1.30
CA GLY A 261 -14.98 4.15 2.13
C GLY A 261 -15.52 4.31 3.57
N GLY A 262 -16.28 3.32 4.08
CA GLY A 262 -16.93 3.41 5.39
C GLY A 262 -18.10 4.38 5.50
N LEU A 263 -18.62 4.91 4.38
CA LEU A 263 -19.64 5.96 4.34
C LEU A 263 -21.06 5.39 4.36
N PHE A 264 -21.43 4.74 5.45
CA PHE A 264 -22.74 4.10 5.61
C PHE A 264 -23.79 5.01 6.27
N PHE A 265 -23.36 5.99 7.08
CA PHE A 265 -24.28 6.83 7.87
C PHE A 265 -24.45 8.22 7.26
N LYS A 266 -25.67 8.74 7.33
CA LYS A 266 -26.05 10.11 6.89
C LYS A 266 -26.54 10.94 8.08
N GLY A 267 -26.51 12.28 7.95
CA GLY A 267 -27.04 13.20 8.96
C GLY A 267 -26.21 13.27 10.24
N ILE A 268 -26.85 13.21 11.40
CA ILE A 268 -26.24 13.36 12.74
C ILE A 268 -25.18 12.28 13.03
N LEU A 269 -25.35 11.08 12.46
CA LEU A 269 -24.45 9.95 12.63
C LEU A 269 -23.24 9.98 11.68
N TYR A 270 -23.12 11.01 10.83
CA TYR A 270 -22.02 11.14 9.87
C TYR A 270 -20.61 10.99 10.49
N PRO A 271 -20.29 11.54 11.68
CA PRO A 271 -18.97 11.36 12.30
C PRO A 271 -18.62 9.90 12.60
N LEU A 272 -19.63 9.03 12.73
CA LEU A 272 -19.41 7.59 12.95
C LEU A 272 -18.73 6.91 11.76
N ASN A 273 -18.86 7.47 10.56
CA ASN A 273 -18.20 6.95 9.34
C ASN A 273 -16.69 6.87 9.50
N ILE A 274 -16.07 7.79 10.25
CA ILE A 274 -14.63 7.76 10.51
C ILE A 274 -14.25 6.48 11.28
N LEU A 275 -15.06 6.13 12.30
CA LEU A 275 -14.82 4.91 13.08
C LEU A 275 -15.04 3.64 12.23
N VAL A 276 -16.06 3.65 11.36
CA VAL A 276 -16.30 2.55 10.43
C VAL A 276 -15.15 2.42 9.43
N PHE A 277 -14.71 3.52 8.83
CA PHE A 277 -13.56 3.53 7.92
C PHE A 277 -12.31 2.96 8.57
N LEU A 278 -11.98 3.42 9.77
CA LEU A 278 -10.86 2.87 10.55
C LEU A 278 -11.04 1.38 10.83
N GLY A 279 -12.24 0.98 11.27
CA GLY A 279 -12.57 -0.43 11.52
C GLY A 279 -12.39 -1.30 10.29
N LEU A 280 -12.80 -0.84 9.10
CA LEU A 280 -12.62 -1.55 7.82
C LEU A 280 -11.14 -1.63 7.41
N CYS A 281 -10.35 -0.56 7.60
CA CYS A 281 -8.92 -0.61 7.37
C CYS A 281 -8.22 -1.61 8.31
N PHE A 282 -8.57 -1.61 9.59
CA PHE A 282 -8.04 -2.59 10.55
C PHE A 282 -8.47 -4.03 10.23
N LEU A 283 -9.71 -4.23 9.78
CA LEU A 283 -10.22 -5.54 9.34
C LEU A 283 -9.45 -6.03 8.11
N PHE A 284 -9.23 -5.16 7.14
CA PHE A 284 -8.47 -5.50 5.94
C PHE A 284 -7.02 -5.92 6.28
N VAL A 285 -6.35 -5.14 7.14
CA VAL A 285 -5.01 -5.48 7.64
C VAL A 285 -5.01 -6.77 8.44
N PHE A 286 -6.07 -7.05 9.22
CA PHE A 286 -6.22 -8.33 9.91
C PHE A 286 -6.26 -9.51 8.93
N LEU A 287 -7.03 -9.38 7.84
CA LEU A 287 -7.08 -10.40 6.78
C LEU A 287 -5.72 -10.59 6.08
N LEU A 288 -5.03 -9.49 5.75
CA LEU A 288 -3.67 -9.56 5.20
C LEU A 288 -2.71 -10.27 6.16
N SER A 289 -2.76 -9.93 7.45
CA SER A 289 -1.90 -10.53 8.49
C SER A 289 -2.18 -12.01 8.70
N THR A 290 -3.44 -12.46 8.58
CA THR A 290 -3.79 -13.88 8.69
C THR A 290 -3.19 -14.70 7.56
N VAL A 291 -3.28 -14.23 6.33
CA VAL A 291 -2.65 -14.89 5.17
C VAL A 291 -1.14 -14.86 5.32
N HIS A 292 -0.57 -13.71 5.73
CA HIS A 292 0.87 -13.56 5.98
C HIS A 292 1.41 -14.54 7.04
N ALA A 293 0.60 -14.87 8.06
CA ALA A 293 1.00 -15.79 9.11
C ALA A 293 0.79 -17.27 8.73
N ALA A 294 -0.26 -17.58 7.96
CA ALA A 294 -0.67 -18.93 7.62
C ALA A 294 0.11 -19.53 6.45
N MET A 295 0.53 -18.69 5.48
CA MET A 295 1.13 -19.17 4.24
C MET A 295 2.65 -19.22 4.30
N PRO A 296 3.29 -20.29 3.77
CA PRO A 296 4.72 -20.32 3.53
C PRO A 296 5.10 -19.38 2.37
N ARG A 297 6.38 -19.09 2.22
CA ARG A 297 6.91 -18.32 1.09
C ARG A 297 6.90 -19.18 -0.19
N TYR A 298 6.47 -18.56 -1.29
CA TYR A 298 6.61 -19.17 -2.63
C TYR A 298 7.99 -18.89 -3.21
N ARG A 299 8.43 -19.80 -4.09
CA ARG A 299 9.54 -19.52 -5.01
C ARG A 299 9.05 -18.53 -6.08
N ILE A 300 9.97 -17.78 -6.67
CA ILE A 300 9.63 -16.75 -7.65
C ILE A 300 8.81 -17.29 -8.82
N ASP A 301 9.23 -18.44 -9.40
CA ASP A 301 8.51 -19.10 -10.49
C ASP A 301 7.09 -19.53 -10.09
N GLN A 302 6.91 -19.96 -8.84
CA GLN A 302 5.62 -20.35 -8.31
C GLN A 302 4.70 -19.15 -8.10
N ALA A 303 5.26 -18.04 -7.59
CA ALA A 303 4.49 -16.82 -7.38
C ALA A 303 4.01 -16.22 -8.70
N PHE A 304 4.89 -16.09 -9.68
CA PHE A 304 4.50 -15.60 -11.00
C PHE A 304 3.46 -16.50 -11.67
N LYS A 305 3.67 -17.83 -11.64
CA LYS A 305 2.68 -18.80 -12.15
C LYS A 305 1.36 -18.72 -11.39
N PHE A 306 1.37 -18.48 -10.08
CA PHE A 306 0.17 -18.30 -9.28
C PHE A 306 -0.64 -17.09 -9.73
N TYR A 307 0.02 -15.94 -9.91
CA TYR A 307 -0.66 -14.74 -10.44
C TYR A 307 -1.23 -15.00 -11.83
N LEU A 308 -0.43 -15.52 -12.75
CA LEU A 308 -0.82 -15.73 -14.14
C LEU A 308 -1.93 -16.77 -14.29
N LYS A 309 -1.88 -17.87 -13.54
CA LYS A 309 -2.84 -18.98 -13.68
C LYS A 309 -4.14 -18.77 -12.92
N TYR A 310 -4.09 -18.09 -11.76
CA TYR A 310 -5.26 -18.00 -10.88
C TYR A 310 -5.75 -16.56 -10.73
N ILE A 311 -4.89 -15.62 -10.44
CA ILE A 311 -5.31 -14.25 -10.08
C ILE A 311 -5.68 -13.43 -11.32
N TRP A 312 -4.93 -13.53 -12.41
CA TRP A 312 -5.27 -12.83 -13.66
C TRP A 312 -6.63 -13.26 -14.22
N PRO A 313 -6.94 -14.56 -14.37
CA PRO A 313 -8.27 -14.98 -14.83
C PRO A 313 -9.39 -14.48 -13.92
N VAL A 314 -9.20 -14.50 -12.60
CA VAL A 314 -10.18 -13.97 -11.64
C VAL A 314 -10.36 -12.46 -11.81
N ALA A 315 -9.27 -11.70 -11.99
CA ALA A 315 -9.31 -10.25 -12.20
C ALA A 315 -10.06 -9.90 -13.52
N PHE A 316 -9.78 -10.63 -14.60
CA PHE A 316 -10.47 -10.45 -15.86
C PHE A 316 -11.95 -10.90 -15.79
N ALA A 317 -12.26 -11.97 -15.05
CA ALA A 317 -13.65 -12.37 -14.79
C ALA A 317 -14.39 -11.27 -13.98
N GLY A 318 -13.72 -10.63 -13.04
CA GLY A 318 -14.26 -9.46 -12.35
C GLY A 318 -14.54 -8.30 -13.30
N LEU A 319 -13.61 -8.00 -14.19
CA LEU A 319 -13.80 -6.93 -15.18
C LEU A 319 -14.96 -7.24 -16.14
N THR A 320 -15.05 -8.46 -16.68
CA THR A 320 -16.16 -8.86 -17.55
C THR A 320 -17.50 -8.83 -16.81
N LEU A 321 -17.54 -9.24 -15.53
CA LEU A 321 -18.75 -9.15 -14.71
C LEU A 321 -19.21 -7.70 -14.56
N SER A 322 -18.29 -6.75 -14.32
CA SER A 322 -18.64 -5.32 -14.24
C SER A 322 -19.25 -4.81 -15.55
N VAL A 323 -18.69 -5.19 -16.70
CA VAL A 323 -19.23 -4.79 -18.02
C VAL A 323 -20.62 -5.38 -18.23
N ILE A 324 -20.85 -6.64 -17.87
CA ILE A 324 -22.16 -7.28 -17.98
C ILE A 324 -23.20 -6.59 -17.10
N LEU A 325 -22.88 -6.30 -15.82
CA LEU A 325 -23.80 -5.62 -14.90
C LEU A 325 -24.22 -4.24 -15.40
N VAL A 326 -23.30 -3.48 -15.99
CA VAL A 326 -23.60 -2.18 -16.58
C VAL A 326 -24.40 -2.32 -17.87
N SER A 327 -24.09 -3.30 -18.74
CA SER A 327 -24.81 -3.49 -20.02
C SER A 327 -26.23 -4.02 -19.84
N THR A 328 -26.49 -4.81 -18.80
CA THR A 328 -27.82 -5.33 -18.45
C THR A 328 -28.70 -4.32 -17.73
N GLY A 329 -28.19 -3.16 -17.39
CA GLY A 329 -28.94 -2.12 -16.68
C GLY A 329 -29.31 -2.47 -15.24
N VAL A 330 -28.63 -3.46 -14.65
CA VAL A 330 -28.80 -3.81 -13.22
C VAL A 330 -28.17 -2.73 -12.34
N VAL A 331 -27.17 -2.03 -12.89
CA VAL A 331 -26.39 -0.96 -12.21
C VAL A 331 -26.27 0.27 -13.11
#